data_3b4ad99a5958d3794edfe23d77e40798
#
_entry.id   3b4ad99a5958d3794edfe23d77e40798
#
_cell.length_a   1.000
_cell.length_b   1.000
_cell.length_c   1.000
_cell.angle_alpha   90.00
_cell.angle_beta   90.00
_cell.angle_gamma   90.00
#
_symmetry.space_group_name_H-M   'P 1'
#
loop_
_entity.id
_entity.type
_entity.pdbx_description
1 polymer ?
#
loop_
_entity_poly.entity_id
_entity_poly.type
_entity_poly.pdbx_seq_one_letter_code
_entity_poly.pdbx_strand_id
1 'polypeptide(L)'
;MTSRPSLTSLLLFPAVWPAAHACLICLPVPTTSPADYLLESEVIVLAREDPGSPYWLRTVEVLKGDPTGVDRDFFLETPLQPGLSLNRNREVICAYGSHGDRSQPEWARVGVADATFTPLVHEILQHGEQWKTNLKERAAYFAGHLGHRNQQVRVLAHLEVARAPYDQIREFAGALAAEDLRASLQNFRLTEWHPLYILLLSRGGEPRDHQLIAGKVRSAAQSKRTLHLAAW
;
A
#
# COMPACT_ATOMS: atom_id res chain seq x y z
N MET A 1 -62.11 -41.82 -20.37
CA MET A 1 -60.80 -41.41 -20.84
C MET A 1 -60.60 -39.95 -20.44
N THR A 2 -59.91 -39.73 -19.33
CA THR A 2 -59.71 -38.40 -18.74
C THR A 2 -58.18 -38.17 -18.64
N SER A 3 -57.69 -37.31 -19.54
CA SER A 3 -56.27 -36.90 -19.58
C SER A 3 -56.02 -35.85 -18.48
N ARG A 4 -55.08 -36.08 -17.59
CA ARG A 4 -54.55 -35.13 -16.59
C ARG A 4 -53.44 -34.28 -17.24
N PRO A 5 -53.44 -32.96 -17.03
CA PRO A 5 -52.30 -32.13 -17.43
C PRO A 5 -51.20 -32.22 -16.36
N SER A 6 -49.96 -32.49 -16.81
CA SER A 6 -48.76 -32.50 -15.99
C SER A 6 -48.34 -31.06 -15.71
N LEU A 7 -48.34 -30.61 -14.44
CA LEU A 7 -47.73 -29.35 -14.02
C LEU A 7 -46.22 -29.50 -13.94
N THR A 8 -45.52 -28.89 -14.88
CA THR A 8 -44.04 -28.74 -14.85
C THR A 8 -43.71 -27.58 -13.92
N SER A 9 -43.26 -27.89 -12.71
CA SER A 9 -42.71 -26.90 -11.77
C SER A 9 -41.39 -26.34 -12.32
N LEU A 10 -41.44 -25.09 -12.76
CA LEU A 10 -40.26 -24.30 -13.13
C LEU A 10 -39.58 -23.82 -11.85
N LEU A 11 -38.52 -24.53 -11.44
CA LEU A 11 -37.62 -24.09 -10.35
C LEU A 11 -36.83 -22.86 -10.80
N LEU A 12 -37.28 -21.67 -10.38
CA LEU A 12 -36.48 -20.45 -10.45
C LEU A 12 -35.34 -20.56 -9.44
N PHE A 13 -34.15 -20.92 -9.90
CA PHE A 13 -32.91 -20.74 -9.13
C PHE A 13 -32.63 -19.22 -9.05
N PRO A 14 -32.53 -18.62 -7.85
CA PRO A 14 -31.99 -17.29 -7.73
C PRO A 14 -30.51 -17.38 -8.12
N ALA A 15 -30.13 -16.77 -9.23
CA ALA A 15 -28.75 -16.53 -9.59
C ALA A 15 -28.16 -15.59 -8.53
N VAL A 16 -27.53 -16.16 -7.51
CA VAL A 16 -26.64 -15.43 -6.62
C VAL A 16 -25.42 -15.06 -7.45
N TRP A 17 -25.47 -13.88 -8.04
CA TRP A 17 -24.27 -13.28 -8.61
C TRP A 17 -23.30 -13.07 -7.45
N PRO A 18 -22.10 -13.71 -7.50
CA PRO A 18 -21.07 -13.34 -6.57
C PRO A 18 -20.83 -11.84 -6.81
N ALA A 19 -20.97 -11.05 -5.75
CA ALA A 19 -20.53 -9.67 -5.78
C ALA A 19 -19.10 -9.69 -6.32
N ALA A 20 -18.89 -9.19 -7.54
CA ALA A 20 -17.58 -9.06 -8.11
C ALA A 20 -16.78 -8.17 -7.15
N HIS A 21 -15.92 -8.78 -6.37
CA HIS A 21 -14.92 -8.05 -5.57
C HIS A 21 -14.03 -7.39 -6.60
N ALA A 22 -14.32 -6.10 -6.82
CA ALA A 22 -13.69 -5.30 -7.83
C ALA A 22 -12.19 -5.25 -7.59
N CYS A 23 -11.45 -5.60 -8.63
CA CYS A 23 -10.08 -5.22 -8.90
C CYS A 23 -9.11 -5.27 -7.71
N LEU A 24 -8.68 -6.46 -7.37
CA LEU A 24 -7.30 -6.62 -6.97
C LEU A 24 -6.45 -6.12 -8.15
N ILE A 25 -5.87 -4.93 -7.98
CA ILE A 25 -4.84 -4.42 -8.87
C ILE A 25 -3.86 -5.57 -9.10
N CYS A 26 -3.54 -5.89 -10.35
CA CYS A 26 -2.91 -7.15 -10.78
C CYS A 26 -1.51 -7.45 -10.23
N LEU A 27 -0.95 -6.59 -9.39
CA LEU A 27 0.15 -6.93 -8.50
C LEU A 27 -0.43 -7.05 -7.09
N PRO A 28 -0.07 -8.09 -6.33
CA PRO A 28 -0.50 -8.19 -4.96
C PRO A 28 0.04 -6.98 -4.20
N VAL A 29 -0.84 -6.03 -3.91
CA VAL A 29 -0.52 -4.96 -2.96
C VAL A 29 -0.25 -5.64 -1.63
N PRO A 30 0.84 -5.33 -0.95
CA PRO A 30 1.12 -5.90 0.36
C PRO A 30 -0.09 -5.75 1.28
N THR A 31 -0.46 -6.81 1.96
CA THR A 31 -1.59 -6.80 2.91
C THR A 31 -1.34 -5.85 4.08
N THR A 32 -0.06 -5.65 4.42
CA THR A 32 0.40 -4.78 5.50
C THR A 32 1.29 -3.66 4.95
N SER A 33 1.04 -2.44 5.37
CA SER A 33 1.85 -1.27 5.00
C SER A 33 2.71 -0.80 6.18
N PRO A 34 3.70 0.06 5.95
CA PRO A 34 4.42 0.75 7.04
C PRO A 34 3.50 1.50 8.00
N ALA A 35 2.38 2.05 7.54
CA ALA A 35 1.42 2.72 8.42
C ALA A 35 0.66 1.72 9.31
N ASP A 36 0.36 0.51 8.83
CA ASP A 36 -0.23 -0.54 9.67
C ASP A 36 0.73 -0.94 10.79
N TYR A 37 2.02 -1.11 10.49
CA TYR A 37 3.03 -1.36 11.53
C TYR A 37 3.04 -0.26 12.59
N LEU A 38 2.94 1.02 12.20
CA LEU A 38 2.89 2.13 13.16
C LEU A 38 1.61 2.13 14.01
N LEU A 39 0.47 1.82 13.40
CA LEU A 39 -0.81 1.86 14.07
C LEU A 39 -1.01 0.67 15.02
N GLU A 40 -0.63 -0.53 14.58
CA GLU A 40 -0.90 -1.79 15.27
C GLU A 40 0.15 -2.15 16.33
N SER A 41 1.39 -1.67 16.20
CA SER A 41 2.48 -2.01 17.11
C SER A 41 2.29 -1.49 18.50
N GLU A 42 2.75 -2.28 19.46
CA GLU A 42 2.78 -1.94 20.89
C GLU A 42 3.89 -0.93 21.20
N VAL A 43 5.06 -1.13 20.60
CA VAL A 43 6.24 -0.28 20.81
C VAL A 43 6.78 0.20 19.46
N ILE A 44 7.12 1.48 19.38
CA ILE A 44 7.78 2.07 18.22
C ILE A 44 8.98 2.86 18.71
N VAL A 45 10.11 2.62 18.07
CA VAL A 45 11.38 3.23 18.43
C VAL A 45 12.09 3.84 17.24
N LEU A 46 12.87 4.85 17.52
CA LEU A 46 13.99 5.28 16.70
C LEU A 46 15.21 4.46 17.14
N ALA A 47 15.84 3.78 16.21
CA ALA A 47 16.97 2.91 16.48
C ALA A 47 18.14 3.18 15.54
N ARG A 48 19.34 2.82 15.96
CA ARG A 48 20.57 2.96 15.19
C ARG A 48 21.38 1.67 15.28
N GLU A 49 22.12 1.35 14.22
CA GLU A 49 23.04 0.21 14.24
C GLU A 49 24.12 0.40 15.31
N ASP A 50 24.34 -0.63 16.13
CA ASP A 50 25.43 -0.61 17.12
C ASP A 50 26.79 -0.73 16.40
N PRO A 51 27.68 0.24 16.57
CA PRO A 51 29.03 0.19 15.98
C PRO A 51 29.85 -1.04 16.39
N GLY A 52 29.61 -1.57 17.59
CA GLY A 52 30.31 -2.75 18.12
C GLY A 52 29.73 -4.09 17.70
N SER A 53 28.48 -4.08 17.22
CA SER A 53 27.76 -5.30 16.83
C SER A 53 26.99 -5.08 15.52
N PRO A 54 27.63 -5.25 14.36
CA PRO A 54 26.97 -5.11 13.06
C PRO A 54 25.70 -5.95 13.00
N TYR A 55 24.64 -5.39 12.37
CA TYR A 55 23.29 -5.96 12.27
C TYR A 55 22.43 -5.88 13.53
N TRP A 56 22.98 -5.47 14.68
CA TRP A 56 22.20 -5.17 15.87
C TRP A 56 21.81 -3.69 15.87
N LEU A 57 20.57 -3.45 16.24
CA LEU A 57 20.02 -2.11 16.39
C LEU A 57 19.86 -1.81 17.88
N ARG A 58 20.26 -0.59 18.26
CA ARG A 58 20.05 -0.06 19.61
C ARG A 58 18.99 1.02 19.58
N THR A 59 18.05 0.95 20.50
CA THR A 59 17.05 2.00 20.71
C THR A 59 17.72 3.32 21.11
N VAL A 60 17.41 4.37 20.35
CA VAL A 60 17.83 5.76 20.59
C VAL A 60 16.73 6.51 21.31
N GLU A 61 15.49 6.37 20.84
CA GLU A 61 14.31 7.07 21.35
C GLU A 61 13.07 6.19 21.24
N VAL A 62 12.14 6.30 22.18
CA VAL A 62 10.83 5.63 22.13
C VAL A 62 9.80 6.62 21.61
N LEU A 63 9.18 6.29 20.48
CA LEU A 63 8.15 7.12 19.84
C LEU A 63 6.73 6.75 20.29
N LYS A 64 6.52 5.49 20.69
CA LYS A 64 5.23 4.98 21.17
C LYS A 64 5.43 3.79 22.10
N GLY A 65 4.59 3.67 23.12
CA GLY A 65 4.47 2.50 23.99
C GLY A 65 5.50 2.45 25.14
N ASP A 66 5.47 1.33 25.86
CA ASP A 66 6.39 1.07 26.96
C ASP A 66 7.41 0.00 26.55
N PRO A 67 8.70 0.34 26.45
CA PRO A 67 9.75 -0.59 26.03
C PRO A 67 10.24 -1.52 27.15
N THR A 68 9.67 -1.48 28.36
CA THR A 68 10.17 -2.24 29.54
C THR A 68 10.16 -3.74 29.34
N GLY A 69 9.29 -4.25 28.49
CA GLY A 69 9.18 -5.68 28.14
C GLY A 69 9.92 -6.09 26.86
N VAL A 70 10.66 -5.19 26.23
CA VAL A 70 11.28 -5.42 24.94
C VAL A 70 12.78 -5.15 25.02
N ASP A 71 13.59 -5.98 24.35
CA ASP A 71 15.03 -5.79 24.33
C ASP A 71 15.41 -4.45 23.67
N ARG A 72 16.29 -3.70 24.35
CA ARG A 72 16.79 -2.42 23.83
C ARG A 72 17.75 -2.60 22.64
N ASP A 73 18.45 -3.71 22.59
CA ASP A 73 19.31 -4.12 21.51
C ASP A 73 18.64 -5.30 20.82
N PHE A 74 18.34 -5.17 19.54
CA PHE A 74 17.58 -6.17 18.80
C PHE A 74 18.10 -6.36 17.37
N PHE A 75 17.77 -7.50 16.81
CA PHE A 75 18.10 -7.87 15.45
C PHE A 75 16.85 -7.83 14.57
N LEU A 76 17.00 -7.36 13.34
CA LEU A 76 15.93 -7.46 12.32
C LEU A 76 16.17 -8.70 11.47
N GLU A 77 15.18 -9.61 11.45
CA GLU A 77 15.23 -10.80 10.61
C GLU A 77 15.20 -10.45 9.11
N THR A 78 14.59 -9.32 8.76
CA THR A 78 14.57 -8.83 7.38
C THR A 78 15.94 -8.24 7.03
N PRO A 79 16.56 -8.65 5.91
CA PRO A 79 17.85 -8.11 5.51
C PRO A 79 17.80 -6.58 5.48
N LEU A 80 18.72 -5.97 6.20
CA LEU A 80 18.94 -4.52 6.08
C LEU A 80 19.22 -4.22 4.62
N GLN A 81 18.52 -3.24 4.06
CA GLN A 81 18.89 -2.79 2.72
C GLN A 81 20.36 -2.38 2.72
N PRO A 82 21.13 -2.71 1.66
CA PRO A 82 22.56 -2.42 1.61
C PRO A 82 22.95 -0.99 1.99
N GLY A 83 22.02 -0.04 1.83
CA GLY A 83 22.23 1.35 2.23
C GLY A 83 22.31 1.62 3.73
N LEU A 84 21.83 0.73 4.60
CA LEU A 84 21.99 0.87 6.05
C LEU A 84 23.37 0.39 6.50
N SER A 85 23.86 -0.70 5.94
CA SER A 85 25.20 -1.21 6.24
C SER A 85 26.33 -0.26 5.80
N LEU A 86 26.05 0.64 4.85
CA LEU A 86 27.00 1.63 4.36
C LEU A 86 27.00 2.94 5.17
N ASN A 87 25.94 3.22 5.94
CA ASN A 87 25.82 4.43 6.74
C ASN A 87 25.28 4.11 8.15
N ARG A 88 26.17 3.65 9.01
CA ARG A 88 25.91 3.26 10.39
C ARG A 88 25.34 4.36 11.28
N ASN A 89 25.44 5.62 10.84
CA ASN A 89 24.86 6.76 11.57
C ASN A 89 23.41 7.04 11.21
N ARG A 90 22.83 6.29 10.27
CA ARG A 90 21.40 6.43 9.93
C ARG A 90 20.53 5.84 11.02
N GLU A 91 19.57 6.61 11.43
CA GLU A 91 18.49 6.16 12.30
C GLU A 91 17.38 5.54 11.47
N VAL A 92 16.78 4.50 12.03
CA VAL A 92 15.64 3.79 11.45
C VAL A 92 14.48 3.78 12.43
N ILE A 93 13.27 3.82 11.91
CA ILE A 93 12.06 3.66 12.70
C ILE A 93 11.70 2.19 12.64
N CYS A 94 11.61 1.59 13.82
CA CYS A 94 11.25 0.19 14.02
C CYS A 94 10.01 0.08 14.89
N ALA A 95 9.20 -0.92 14.58
CA ALA A 95 7.96 -1.21 15.25
C ALA A 95 8.00 -2.64 15.80
N TYR A 96 7.56 -2.85 17.04
CA TYR A 96 7.45 -4.14 17.69
C TYR A 96 6.01 -4.49 17.94
N GLY A 97 5.60 -5.66 17.53
CA GLY A 97 4.24 -6.17 17.70
C GLY A 97 3.94 -7.36 16.81
N SER A 98 2.72 -7.87 16.92
CA SER A 98 2.20 -8.90 16.01
C SER A 98 1.66 -8.23 14.75
N HIS A 99 2.14 -8.64 13.58
CA HIS A 99 1.80 -7.99 12.32
C HIS A 99 1.29 -8.99 11.28
N GLY A 100 0.12 -8.71 10.71
CA GLY A 100 -0.49 -9.56 9.70
C GLY A 100 -0.78 -10.96 10.21
N ASP A 101 -0.32 -11.99 9.48
CA ASP A 101 -0.55 -13.40 9.84
C ASP A 101 0.43 -13.95 10.91
N ARG A 102 1.34 -13.12 11.42
CA ARG A 102 2.33 -13.54 12.42
C ARG A 102 1.74 -13.48 13.81
N SER A 103 1.71 -14.62 14.48
CA SER A 103 1.13 -14.75 15.82
C SER A 103 2.08 -14.31 16.95
N GLN A 104 3.37 -14.19 16.66
CA GLN A 104 4.36 -13.77 17.65
C GLN A 104 4.82 -12.34 17.36
N PRO A 105 4.97 -11.49 18.40
CA PRO A 105 5.53 -10.17 18.25
C PRO A 105 6.97 -10.23 17.74
N GLU A 106 7.29 -9.38 16.80
CA GLU A 106 8.63 -9.25 16.24
C GLU A 106 8.95 -7.78 15.92
N TRP A 107 10.24 -7.50 15.73
CA TRP A 107 10.68 -6.22 15.25
C TRP A 107 10.54 -6.13 13.73
N ALA A 108 9.89 -5.08 13.24
CA ALA A 108 9.79 -4.75 11.83
C ALA A 108 10.36 -3.35 11.57
N ARG A 109 11.09 -3.20 10.46
CA ARG A 109 11.53 -1.88 10.02
C ARG A 109 10.39 -1.17 9.29
N VAL A 110 10.06 0.03 9.75
CA VAL A 110 9.06 0.90 9.11
C VAL A 110 9.71 1.77 8.03
N GLY A 111 10.86 2.36 8.33
CA GLY A 111 11.56 3.22 7.39
C GLY A 111 12.85 3.82 7.95
N VAL A 112 13.52 4.63 7.15
CA VAL A 112 14.68 5.42 7.57
C VAL A 112 14.19 6.75 8.12
N ALA A 113 14.66 7.14 9.28
CA ALA A 113 14.34 8.43 9.87
C ALA A 113 15.03 9.56 9.08
N ASP A 114 14.25 10.51 8.64
CA ASP A 114 14.74 11.74 8.01
C ASP A 114 13.80 12.91 8.32
N ALA A 115 14.21 14.11 7.93
CA ALA A 115 13.47 15.34 8.21
C ALA A 115 12.05 15.39 7.63
N THR A 116 11.70 14.47 6.73
CA THR A 116 10.38 14.42 6.08
C THR A 116 9.57 13.23 6.57
N PHE A 117 10.18 12.06 6.69
CA PHE A 117 9.47 10.83 7.05
C PHE A 117 9.15 10.78 8.55
N THR A 118 10.06 11.26 9.41
CA THR A 118 9.83 11.28 10.86
C THR A 118 8.59 12.11 11.26
N PRO A 119 8.38 13.34 10.77
CA PRO A 119 7.14 14.07 11.03
C PRO A 119 5.88 13.34 10.56
N LEU A 120 5.92 12.69 9.40
CA LEU A 120 4.80 11.87 8.91
C LEU A 120 4.48 10.71 9.87
N VAL A 121 5.52 10.06 10.42
CA VAL A 121 5.32 9.01 11.43
C VAL A 121 4.61 9.55 12.66
N HIS A 122 5.03 10.70 13.18
CA HIS A 122 4.34 11.33 14.31
C HIS A 122 2.87 11.64 13.99
N GLU A 123 2.59 12.11 12.79
CA GLU A 123 1.22 12.39 12.36
C GLU A 123 0.37 11.11 12.27
N ILE A 124 0.91 10.02 11.72
CA ILE A 124 0.24 8.71 11.71
C ILE A 124 -0.07 8.26 13.15
N LEU A 125 0.88 8.41 14.08
CA LEU A 125 0.70 8.03 15.47
C LEU A 125 -0.36 8.89 16.18
N GLN A 126 -0.46 10.17 15.85
CA GLN A 126 -1.50 11.08 16.39
C GLN A 126 -2.90 10.69 15.93
N HIS A 127 -3.06 10.21 14.69
CA HIS A 127 -4.35 9.71 14.20
C HIS A 127 -4.72 8.34 14.78
N GLY A 128 -3.77 7.55 15.23
CA GLY A 128 -3.90 6.34 16.04
C GLY A 128 -5.13 5.48 15.69
N GLU A 129 -6.03 5.32 16.66
CA GLU A 129 -7.22 4.47 16.53
C GLU A 129 -8.20 4.93 15.42
N GLN A 130 -8.26 6.23 15.12
CA GLN A 130 -9.12 6.75 14.06
C GLN A 130 -8.75 6.13 12.71
N TRP A 131 -7.46 6.06 12.40
CA TRP A 131 -7.01 5.53 11.10
C TRP A 131 -6.96 4.00 11.03
N LYS A 132 -7.05 3.30 12.15
CA LYS A 132 -7.24 1.85 12.15
C LYS A 132 -8.61 1.46 11.58
N THR A 133 -9.64 2.27 11.87
CA THR A 133 -11.03 1.97 11.51
C THR A 133 -11.53 2.77 10.31
N ASN A 134 -11.04 3.99 10.10
CA ASN A 134 -11.43 4.87 9.01
C ASN A 134 -10.43 4.85 7.85
N LEU A 135 -10.42 3.73 7.12
CA LEU A 135 -9.55 3.55 5.96
C LEU A 135 -9.78 4.58 4.85
N LYS A 136 -11.02 5.12 4.75
CA LYS A 136 -11.34 6.15 3.74
C LYS A 136 -10.60 7.44 4.01
N GLU A 137 -10.64 7.92 5.23
CA GLU A 137 -9.94 9.15 5.64
C GLU A 137 -8.43 8.99 5.51
N ARG A 138 -7.91 7.86 5.96
CA ARG A 138 -6.50 7.50 5.83
C ARG A 138 -6.05 7.51 4.36
N ALA A 139 -6.77 6.85 3.46
CA ALA A 139 -6.46 6.85 2.04
C ALA A 139 -6.53 8.25 1.42
N ALA A 140 -7.50 9.07 1.83
CA ALA A 140 -7.64 10.46 1.36
C ALA A 140 -6.45 11.32 1.80
N TYR A 141 -5.97 11.17 3.03
CA TYR A 141 -4.77 11.84 3.50
C TYR A 141 -3.55 11.46 2.64
N PHE A 142 -3.32 10.17 2.44
CA PHE A 142 -2.19 9.68 1.65
C PHE A 142 -2.29 10.01 0.16
N ALA A 143 -3.49 10.21 -0.38
CA ALA A 143 -3.65 10.67 -1.77
C ALA A 143 -2.95 12.01 -2.02
N GLY A 144 -2.93 12.92 -1.03
CA GLY A 144 -2.18 14.17 -1.10
C GLY A 144 -0.64 14.00 -1.15
N HIS A 145 -0.14 12.81 -0.88
CA HIS A 145 1.29 12.50 -0.82
C HIS A 145 1.80 11.66 -2.01
N LEU A 146 0.93 11.31 -2.97
CA LEU A 146 1.30 10.49 -4.14
C LEU A 146 2.42 11.10 -4.99
N GLY A 147 2.49 12.43 -5.09
CA GLY A 147 3.54 13.16 -5.81
C GLY A 147 4.73 13.58 -4.94
N HIS A 148 4.83 13.10 -3.71
CA HIS A 148 5.82 13.59 -2.76
C HIS A 148 7.26 13.31 -3.21
N ARG A 149 8.19 14.28 -2.99
CA ARG A 149 9.60 14.16 -3.43
C ARG A 149 10.37 13.10 -2.65
N ASN A 150 10.10 12.96 -1.34
CA ASN A 150 10.71 11.89 -0.54
C ASN A 150 10.14 10.54 -0.99
N GLN A 151 11.02 9.62 -1.34
CA GLN A 151 10.65 8.31 -1.88
C GLN A 151 9.88 7.46 -0.88
N GLN A 152 10.26 7.49 0.41
CA GLN A 152 9.58 6.68 1.44
C GLN A 152 8.14 7.14 1.63
N VAL A 153 7.92 8.46 1.72
CA VAL A 153 6.58 9.06 1.81
C VAL A 153 5.75 8.70 0.59
N ARG A 154 6.33 8.83 -0.62
CA ARG A 154 5.63 8.51 -1.86
C ARG A 154 5.26 7.02 -1.95
N VAL A 155 6.18 6.11 -1.61
CA VAL A 155 5.89 4.66 -1.61
C VAL A 155 4.80 4.31 -0.60
N LEU A 156 4.87 4.87 0.61
CA LEU A 156 3.82 4.68 1.61
C LEU A 156 2.47 5.19 1.10
N ALA A 157 2.42 6.38 0.50
CA ALA A 157 1.20 6.93 -0.07
C ALA A 157 0.61 6.02 -1.17
N HIS A 158 1.44 5.48 -2.06
CA HIS A 158 0.99 4.55 -3.08
C HIS A 158 0.40 3.27 -2.48
N LEU A 159 1.05 2.70 -1.45
CA LEU A 159 0.54 1.52 -0.76
C LEU A 159 -0.84 1.77 -0.13
N GLU A 160 -1.01 2.90 0.54
CA GLU A 160 -2.26 3.24 1.21
C GLU A 160 -3.40 3.50 0.22
N VAL A 161 -3.13 4.25 -0.83
CA VAL A 161 -4.14 4.56 -1.86
C VAL A 161 -4.48 3.32 -2.70
N ALA A 162 -3.49 2.48 -3.06
CA ALA A 162 -3.72 1.27 -3.86
C ALA A 162 -4.54 0.20 -3.11
N ARG A 163 -4.57 0.24 -1.78
CA ARG A 163 -5.39 -0.65 -0.93
C ARG A 163 -6.82 -0.17 -0.76
N ALA A 164 -7.11 1.08 -1.12
CA ALA A 164 -8.45 1.63 -1.01
C ALA A 164 -9.40 0.96 -2.02
N PRO A 165 -10.70 0.81 -1.69
CA PRO A 165 -11.70 0.36 -2.64
C PRO A 165 -11.74 1.24 -3.89
N TYR A 166 -12.08 0.64 -5.03
CA TYR A 166 -12.05 1.32 -6.33
C TYR A 166 -12.89 2.60 -6.38
N ASP A 167 -14.06 2.61 -5.74
CA ASP A 167 -14.93 3.78 -5.65
C ASP A 167 -14.27 4.95 -4.93
N GLN A 168 -13.41 4.67 -3.93
CA GLN A 168 -12.60 5.69 -3.25
C GLN A 168 -11.41 6.14 -4.12
N ILE A 169 -10.68 5.23 -4.77
CA ILE A 169 -9.58 5.59 -5.68
C ILE A 169 -10.07 6.56 -6.75
N ARG A 170 -11.29 6.40 -7.21
CA ARG A 170 -11.95 7.29 -8.16
C ARG A 170 -12.04 8.73 -7.67
N GLU A 171 -12.22 8.94 -6.37
CA GLU A 171 -12.31 10.27 -5.75
C GLU A 171 -10.95 10.99 -5.78
N PHE A 172 -9.84 10.26 -5.93
CA PHE A 172 -8.48 10.79 -5.92
C PHE A 172 -7.95 11.10 -7.33
N ALA A 173 -8.80 11.13 -8.35
CA ALA A 173 -8.40 11.32 -9.76
C ALA A 173 -7.55 12.59 -10.00
N GLY A 174 -7.73 13.64 -9.19
CA GLY A 174 -6.95 14.88 -9.24
C GLY A 174 -5.70 14.92 -8.34
N ALA A 175 -5.39 13.84 -7.61
CA ALA A 175 -4.27 13.84 -6.65
C ALA A 175 -2.89 13.92 -7.33
N LEU A 176 -2.80 13.51 -8.60
CA LEU A 176 -1.62 13.68 -9.45
C LEU A 176 -2.01 14.36 -10.75
N ALA A 177 -1.14 15.24 -11.25
CA ALA A 177 -1.33 15.84 -12.57
C ALA A 177 -1.31 14.78 -13.67
N ALA A 178 -2.17 14.90 -14.68
CA ALA A 178 -2.26 13.93 -15.78
C ALA A 178 -0.92 13.79 -16.54
N GLU A 179 -0.12 14.85 -16.60
CA GLU A 179 1.22 14.82 -17.19
C GLU A 179 2.18 13.92 -16.39
N ASP A 180 2.17 14.02 -15.05
CA ASP A 180 2.99 13.18 -14.17
C ASP A 180 2.56 11.71 -14.26
N LEU A 181 1.25 11.45 -14.36
CA LEU A 181 0.72 10.09 -14.58
C LEU A 181 1.19 9.51 -15.91
N ARG A 182 1.15 10.31 -17.00
CA ARG A 182 1.65 9.88 -18.32
C ARG A 182 3.15 9.58 -18.30
N ALA A 183 3.94 10.45 -17.65
CA ALA A 183 5.38 10.24 -17.50
C ALA A 183 5.68 8.97 -16.67
N SER A 184 4.94 8.77 -15.58
CA SER A 184 5.07 7.59 -14.72
C SER A 184 4.74 6.28 -15.45
N LEU A 185 3.73 6.27 -16.32
CA LEU A 185 3.36 5.11 -17.15
C LEU A 185 4.40 4.77 -18.23
N GLN A 186 5.34 5.67 -18.52
CA GLN A 186 6.47 5.40 -19.41
C GLN A 186 7.70 4.91 -18.64
N ASN A 187 7.74 5.08 -17.32
CA ASN A 187 8.86 4.69 -16.49
C ASN A 187 8.73 3.23 -16.04
N PHE A 188 9.55 2.35 -16.62
CA PHE A 188 9.53 0.91 -16.27
C PHE A 188 9.86 0.62 -14.79
N ARG A 189 10.58 1.51 -14.11
CA ARG A 189 10.89 1.37 -12.68
C ARG A 189 9.66 1.54 -11.78
N LEU A 190 8.58 2.11 -12.31
CA LEU A 190 7.32 2.33 -11.61
C LEU A 190 6.23 1.35 -12.05
N THR A 191 6.63 0.24 -12.70
CA THR A 191 5.68 -0.76 -13.25
C THR A 191 4.74 -1.32 -12.19
N GLU A 192 5.19 -1.49 -10.95
CA GLU A 192 4.35 -1.94 -9.83
C GLU A 192 3.17 -1.00 -9.54
N TRP A 193 3.32 0.31 -9.82
CA TRP A 193 2.30 1.34 -9.60
C TRP A 193 1.47 1.66 -10.84
N HIS A 194 1.81 1.13 -12.00
CA HIS A 194 1.08 1.38 -13.24
C HIS A 194 -0.43 1.13 -13.11
N PRO A 195 -0.92 0.06 -12.43
CA PRO A 195 -2.35 -0.14 -12.22
C PRO A 195 -3.04 1.06 -11.57
N LEU A 196 -2.45 1.61 -10.50
CA LEU A 196 -2.97 2.80 -9.83
C LEU A 196 -2.97 4.02 -10.75
N TYR A 197 -1.86 4.25 -11.47
CA TYR A 197 -1.76 5.39 -12.41
C TYR A 197 -2.77 5.31 -13.54
N ILE A 198 -3.03 4.09 -14.06
CA ILE A 198 -4.06 3.86 -15.07
C ILE A 198 -5.45 4.25 -14.54
N LEU A 199 -5.79 3.82 -13.33
CA LEU A 199 -7.07 4.13 -12.70
C LEU A 199 -7.23 5.64 -12.48
N LEU A 200 -6.21 6.31 -11.92
CA LEU A 200 -6.24 7.76 -11.72
C LEU A 200 -6.35 8.52 -13.03
N LEU A 201 -5.57 8.15 -14.05
CA LEU A 201 -5.59 8.79 -15.37
C LEU A 201 -6.90 8.55 -16.09
N SER A 202 -7.50 7.36 -15.99
CA SER A 202 -8.78 7.04 -16.63
C SER A 202 -9.95 7.86 -16.10
N ARG A 203 -9.83 8.42 -14.89
CA ARG A 203 -10.88 9.20 -14.23
C ARG A 203 -10.65 10.71 -14.27
N GLY A 204 -9.39 11.14 -14.20
CA GLY A 204 -9.03 12.56 -14.23
C GLY A 204 -8.45 13.03 -15.55
N GLY A 205 -8.25 12.11 -16.50
CA GLY A 205 -7.57 12.39 -17.77
C GLY A 205 -8.44 13.09 -18.81
N GLU A 206 -7.75 13.61 -19.81
CA GLU A 206 -8.34 14.23 -21.00
C GLU A 206 -8.70 13.18 -22.05
N PRO A 207 -9.43 13.53 -23.13
CA PRO A 207 -9.76 12.60 -24.22
C PRO A 207 -8.55 11.88 -24.83
N ARG A 208 -7.39 12.54 -24.89
CA ARG A 208 -6.12 11.94 -25.33
C ARG A 208 -5.65 10.82 -24.42
N ASP A 209 -5.96 10.89 -23.12
CA ASP A 209 -5.56 9.88 -22.13
C ASP A 209 -6.42 8.61 -22.30
N HIS A 210 -7.70 8.78 -22.58
CA HIS A 210 -8.56 7.66 -22.93
C HIS A 210 -8.10 6.98 -24.23
N GLN A 211 -7.61 7.75 -25.20
CA GLN A 211 -7.03 7.18 -26.43
C GLN A 211 -5.71 6.44 -26.14
N LEU A 212 -4.87 6.98 -25.26
CA LEU A 212 -3.64 6.31 -24.80
C LEU A 212 -3.98 4.95 -24.18
N ILE A 213 -4.92 4.93 -23.22
CA ILE A 213 -5.36 3.72 -22.52
C ILE A 213 -5.92 2.70 -23.54
N ALA A 214 -6.85 3.13 -24.39
CA ALA A 214 -7.42 2.27 -25.43
C ALA A 214 -6.35 1.73 -26.41
N GLY A 215 -5.33 2.53 -26.72
CA GLY A 215 -4.19 2.11 -27.54
C GLY A 215 -3.37 1.02 -26.84
N LYS A 216 -3.11 1.16 -25.54
CA LYS A 216 -2.42 0.15 -24.74
C LYS A 216 -3.19 -1.17 -24.63
N VAL A 217 -4.50 -1.10 -24.43
CA VAL A 217 -5.38 -2.30 -24.42
C VAL A 217 -5.29 -3.04 -25.76
N ARG A 218 -5.43 -2.33 -26.89
CA ARG A 218 -5.30 -2.94 -28.22
C ARG A 218 -3.93 -3.58 -28.43
N SER A 219 -2.86 -2.87 -28.06
CA SER A 219 -1.49 -3.39 -28.16
C SER A 219 -1.27 -4.63 -27.28
N ALA A 220 -1.81 -4.63 -26.05
CA ALA A 220 -1.75 -5.78 -25.18
C ALA A 220 -2.48 -7.00 -25.76
N ALA A 221 -3.67 -6.79 -26.32
CA ALA A 221 -4.44 -7.83 -26.99
C ALA A 221 -3.70 -8.41 -28.20
N GLN A 222 -3.13 -7.56 -29.06
CA GLN A 222 -2.36 -7.98 -30.24
C GLN A 222 -1.09 -8.76 -29.88
N SER A 223 -0.37 -8.32 -28.84
CA SER A 223 0.87 -8.95 -28.40
C SER A 223 0.66 -10.10 -27.39
N LYS A 224 -0.60 -10.40 -27.05
CA LYS A 224 -0.98 -11.39 -26.01
C LYS A 224 -0.29 -11.14 -24.67
N ARG A 225 -0.03 -9.89 -24.33
CA ARG A 225 0.54 -9.49 -23.04
C ARG A 225 -0.58 -9.25 -22.04
N THR A 226 -0.47 -9.86 -20.87
CA THR A 226 -1.50 -9.77 -19.83
C THR A 226 -1.13 -8.83 -18.70
N LEU A 227 0.10 -8.30 -18.71
CA LEU A 227 0.60 -7.41 -17.64
C LEU A 227 -0.33 -6.19 -17.50
N HIS A 228 -0.86 -6.01 -16.31
CA HIS A 228 -1.80 -4.95 -15.94
C HIS A 228 -3.11 -4.89 -16.74
N LEU A 229 -3.44 -5.96 -17.46
CA LEU A 229 -4.63 -5.97 -18.34
C LEU A 229 -5.93 -5.63 -17.58
N ALA A 230 -6.06 -6.04 -16.32
CA ALA A 230 -7.23 -5.73 -15.51
C ALA A 230 -7.34 -4.24 -15.11
N ALA A 231 -6.23 -3.50 -15.14
CA ALA A 231 -6.22 -2.06 -14.85
C ALA A 231 -6.43 -1.21 -16.11
N TRP A 232 -6.04 -1.71 -17.31
CA TRP A 232 -6.29 -1.05 -18.59
C TRP A 232 -7.78 -1.17 -18.97
#